data_5cd964e0b403cd71cf581339db2ba55a
#
_entry.id   5cd964e0b403cd71cf581339db2ba55a
#
_cell.length_a   1.000
_cell.length_b   1.000
_cell.length_c   1.000
_cell.angle_alpha   90.00
_cell.angle_beta   90.00
_cell.angle_gamma   90.00
#
_symmetry.space_group_name_H-M   'P 1'
#
loop_
_entity.id
_entity.type
_entity.pdbx_description
1 polymer ?
#
loop_
_entity_poly.entity_id
_entity_poly.type
_entity_poly.pdbx_seq_one_letter_code
_entity_poly.pdbx_strand_id
1 'polypeptide(L)'
;DEVKKLIPMADFSEDVRFPIFGGLMQPSAGTARHDAVAWGYARQADSMGVDIIQHCEVEGFNVENGKIVGVRTSKGEIKAKKVGLCVAGSTNILAEKLNMSLPIETHCLQACVSEPVKPLLDGVVTFGAGHFYISQSDKGEMVMGGDLDGYNSYAQRGNLPTIQHVLTGGLALFPFLSRLKML
;
A
#
# COMPACT_ATOMS: atom_id res chain seq x y z
N ASP A 1 6.52 -30.40 -3.92
CA ASP A 1 6.63 -30.50 -5.38
C ASP A 1 5.67 -29.53 -6.12
N GLU A 2 4.44 -29.31 -5.63
CA GLU A 2 3.49 -28.38 -6.30
C GLU A 2 3.92 -26.91 -6.15
N VAL A 3 4.35 -26.47 -4.98
CA VAL A 3 4.83 -25.10 -4.74
C VAL A 3 6.03 -24.80 -5.67
N LYS A 4 6.94 -25.76 -5.83
CA LYS A 4 8.11 -25.62 -6.72
C LYS A 4 7.73 -25.43 -8.20
N LYS A 5 6.60 -25.96 -8.63
CA LYS A 5 6.10 -25.74 -9.99
C LYS A 5 5.54 -24.33 -10.18
N LEU A 6 4.93 -23.77 -9.12
CA LEU A 6 4.32 -22.44 -9.15
C LEU A 6 5.35 -21.31 -9.04
N ILE A 7 6.38 -21.52 -8.23
CA ILE A 7 7.43 -20.52 -7.97
C ILE A 7 8.84 -21.15 -8.12
N PRO A 8 9.20 -21.64 -9.33
CA PRO A 8 10.45 -22.39 -9.54
C PRO A 8 11.72 -21.57 -9.25
N MET A 9 11.62 -20.25 -9.14
CA MET A 9 12.72 -19.34 -8.85
C MET A 9 13.01 -19.21 -7.35
N ALA A 10 12.16 -19.77 -6.47
CA ALA A 10 12.40 -19.78 -5.03
C ALA A 10 13.48 -20.80 -4.67
N ASP A 11 14.15 -20.57 -3.55
CA ASP A 11 15.15 -21.50 -3.00
C ASP A 11 14.45 -22.59 -2.19
N PHE A 12 14.57 -23.84 -2.65
CA PHE A 12 14.00 -25.03 -2.01
C PHE A 12 15.08 -25.93 -1.38
N SER A 13 16.31 -25.41 -1.18
CA SER A 13 17.35 -26.17 -0.48
C SER A 13 17.01 -26.34 0.99
N GLU A 14 17.57 -27.40 1.61
CA GLU A 14 17.31 -27.72 2.99
C GLU A 14 18.07 -26.82 3.98
N ASP A 15 19.20 -26.27 3.53
CA ASP A 15 20.13 -25.45 4.34
C ASP A 15 19.79 -23.95 4.33
N VAL A 16 18.59 -23.57 3.89
CA VAL A 16 18.17 -22.16 3.88
C VAL A 16 17.64 -21.73 5.25
N ARG A 17 17.73 -20.43 5.51
CA ARG A 17 17.20 -19.83 6.75
C ARG A 17 15.73 -20.16 7.01
N PHE A 18 14.93 -20.32 5.95
CA PHE A 18 13.49 -20.56 6.01
C PHE A 18 13.08 -21.65 5.02
N PRO A 19 13.20 -22.94 5.39
CA PRO A 19 12.80 -24.04 4.49
C PRO A 19 11.33 -23.97 4.13
N ILE A 20 11.00 -24.22 2.86
CA ILE A 20 9.64 -24.21 2.34
C ILE A 20 9.05 -25.60 2.48
N PHE A 21 8.14 -25.80 3.44
CA PHE A 21 7.44 -27.07 3.66
C PHE A 21 6.14 -27.18 2.85
N GLY A 22 5.56 -26.07 2.46
CA GLY A 22 4.31 -26.02 1.71
C GLY A 22 3.83 -24.59 1.49
N GLY A 23 2.67 -24.46 0.88
CA GLY A 23 2.03 -23.16 0.62
C GLY A 23 0.51 -23.29 0.58
N LEU A 24 -0.15 -22.17 0.81
CA LEU A 24 -1.59 -22.02 0.60
C LEU A 24 -1.80 -21.17 -0.66
N MET A 25 -2.55 -21.67 -1.61
CA MET A 25 -2.84 -20.97 -2.87
C MET A 25 -4.30 -20.53 -2.90
N GLN A 26 -4.51 -19.27 -3.28
CA GLN A 26 -5.82 -18.74 -3.63
C GLN A 26 -5.88 -18.46 -5.15
N PRO A 27 -6.42 -19.41 -5.95
CA PRO A 27 -6.36 -19.31 -7.40
C PRO A 27 -7.26 -18.24 -8.01
N SER A 28 -8.25 -17.75 -7.25
CA SER A 28 -9.15 -16.67 -7.68
C SER A 28 -8.68 -15.28 -7.26
N ALA A 29 -7.51 -15.18 -6.61
CA ALA A 29 -6.91 -13.90 -6.24
C ALA A 29 -6.10 -13.32 -7.41
N GLY A 30 -5.68 -12.08 -7.27
CA GLY A 30 -4.86 -11.41 -8.27
C GLY A 30 -4.41 -10.04 -7.79
N THR A 31 -3.77 -9.30 -8.68
CA THR A 31 -3.37 -7.91 -8.47
C THR A 31 -4.29 -6.98 -9.23
N ALA A 32 -4.69 -5.88 -8.58
CA ALA A 32 -5.42 -4.81 -9.23
C ALA A 32 -4.50 -3.60 -9.40
N ARG A 33 -4.54 -2.97 -10.55
CA ARG A 33 -3.89 -1.68 -10.76
C ARG A 33 -4.67 -0.62 -9.99
N HIS A 34 -4.14 -0.24 -8.84
CA HIS A 34 -4.79 0.70 -7.91
C HIS A 34 -5.10 2.06 -8.55
N ASP A 35 -4.22 2.56 -9.41
CA ASP A 35 -4.40 3.78 -10.18
C ASP A 35 -5.60 3.68 -11.14
N ALA A 36 -5.71 2.58 -11.89
CA ALA A 36 -6.82 2.35 -12.80
C ALA A 36 -8.16 2.21 -12.07
N VAL A 37 -8.16 1.55 -10.89
CA VAL A 37 -9.35 1.45 -10.03
C VAL A 37 -9.77 2.83 -9.53
N ALA A 38 -8.85 3.62 -8.98
CA ALA A 38 -9.12 4.96 -8.50
C ALA A 38 -9.66 5.88 -9.61
N TRP A 39 -9.03 5.88 -10.78
CA TRP A 39 -9.50 6.63 -11.94
C TRP A 39 -10.84 6.15 -12.49
N GLY A 40 -11.11 4.85 -12.43
CA GLY A 40 -12.41 4.29 -12.82
C GLY A 40 -13.54 4.85 -11.97
N TYR A 41 -13.38 4.82 -10.65
CA TYR A 41 -14.36 5.40 -9.73
C TYR A 41 -14.47 6.92 -9.88
N ALA A 42 -13.37 7.64 -10.02
CA ALA A 42 -13.38 9.09 -10.20
C ALA A 42 -14.13 9.49 -11.46
N ARG A 43 -13.87 8.86 -12.60
CA ARG A 43 -14.60 9.15 -13.85
C ARG A 43 -16.09 8.86 -13.74
N GLN A 44 -16.46 7.76 -13.08
CA GLN A 44 -17.86 7.44 -12.87
C GLN A 44 -18.54 8.46 -11.96
N ALA A 45 -17.90 8.86 -10.88
CA ALA A 45 -18.40 9.90 -9.99
C ALA A 45 -18.60 11.24 -10.72
N ASP A 46 -17.60 11.68 -11.49
CA ASP A 46 -17.65 12.88 -12.32
C ASP A 46 -18.84 12.83 -13.31
N SER A 47 -19.03 11.70 -14.01
CA SER A 47 -20.16 11.51 -14.93
C SER A 47 -21.53 11.55 -14.24
N MET A 48 -21.58 11.34 -12.93
CA MET A 48 -22.80 11.46 -12.10
C MET A 48 -22.95 12.85 -11.49
N GLY A 49 -22.11 13.81 -11.85
CA GLY A 49 -22.18 15.20 -11.39
C GLY A 49 -21.48 15.49 -10.07
N VAL A 50 -20.53 14.64 -9.68
CA VAL A 50 -19.69 14.89 -8.51
C VAL A 50 -18.52 15.79 -8.90
N ASP A 51 -18.39 16.94 -8.24
CA ASP A 51 -17.24 17.83 -8.40
C ASP A 51 -15.99 17.24 -7.71
N ILE A 52 -14.97 16.93 -8.50
CA ILE A 52 -13.68 16.43 -7.98
C ILE A 52 -12.66 17.56 -8.00
N ILE A 53 -12.30 18.06 -6.83
CA ILE A 53 -11.38 19.20 -6.68
C ILE A 53 -10.02 18.67 -6.23
N GLN A 54 -9.10 18.52 -7.16
CA GLN A 54 -7.73 18.09 -6.89
C GLN A 54 -6.88 19.22 -6.30
N HIS A 55 -5.80 18.88 -5.59
CA HIS A 55 -4.88 19.83 -4.97
C HIS A 55 -5.64 20.83 -4.08
N CYS A 56 -6.59 20.33 -3.30
CA CYS A 56 -7.45 21.10 -2.41
C CYS A 56 -7.38 20.45 -1.02
N GLU A 57 -6.49 20.92 -0.19
CA GLU A 57 -6.29 20.41 1.16
C GLU A 57 -7.41 20.89 2.09
N VAL A 58 -7.96 19.97 2.88
CA VAL A 58 -8.93 20.31 3.92
C VAL A 58 -8.17 20.73 5.18
N GLU A 59 -8.26 22.00 5.55
CA GLU A 59 -7.56 22.60 6.68
C GLU A 59 -8.38 22.59 7.98
N GLY A 60 -9.68 22.38 7.88
CA GLY A 60 -10.57 22.34 9.04
C GLY A 60 -12.04 22.30 8.68
N PHE A 61 -12.87 22.47 9.70
CA PHE A 61 -14.33 22.38 9.59
C PHE A 61 -14.98 23.66 10.07
N ASN A 62 -16.08 24.05 9.44
CA ASN A 62 -16.98 25.09 9.91
C ASN A 62 -18.09 24.43 10.73
N VAL A 63 -18.19 24.83 12.00
CA VAL A 63 -19.18 24.26 12.94
C VAL A 63 -20.06 25.39 13.50
N GLU A 64 -21.36 25.24 13.36
CA GLU A 64 -22.35 26.17 13.92
C GLU A 64 -23.37 25.38 14.77
N ASN A 65 -23.56 25.83 16.01
CA ASN A 65 -24.48 25.17 16.96
C ASN A 65 -24.25 23.63 17.09
N GLY A 66 -23.00 23.20 17.11
CA GLY A 66 -22.64 21.79 17.22
C GLY A 66 -22.84 20.95 15.94
N LYS A 67 -23.13 21.59 14.81
CA LYS A 67 -23.29 20.92 13.51
C LYS A 67 -22.25 21.39 12.52
N ILE A 68 -21.73 20.47 11.72
CA ILE A 68 -20.86 20.80 10.58
C ILE A 68 -21.71 21.46 9.51
N VAL A 69 -21.28 22.63 9.04
CA VAL A 69 -21.91 23.40 7.96
C VAL A 69 -21.01 23.54 6.74
N GLY A 70 -19.79 23.06 6.81
CA GLY A 70 -18.83 23.09 5.71
C GLY A 70 -17.40 22.75 6.13
N VAL A 71 -16.49 22.91 5.20
CA VAL A 71 -15.05 22.71 5.38
C VAL A 71 -14.27 23.92 4.92
N ARG A 72 -13.15 24.21 5.59
CA ARG A 72 -12.14 25.16 5.13
C ARG A 72 -11.08 24.41 4.36
N THR A 73 -10.74 24.94 3.21
CA THR A 73 -9.74 24.32 2.33
C THR A 73 -8.70 25.34 1.87
N SER A 74 -7.59 24.85 1.34
CA SER A 74 -6.54 25.68 0.71
C SER A 74 -7.04 26.50 -0.47
N LYS A 75 -8.26 26.23 -0.97
CA LYS A 75 -8.91 26.96 -2.09
C LYS A 75 -10.13 27.76 -1.64
N GLY A 76 -10.37 27.89 -0.35
CA GLY A 76 -11.50 28.59 0.22
C GLY A 76 -12.49 27.68 0.95
N GLU A 77 -13.64 28.23 1.29
CA GLU A 77 -14.66 27.51 2.06
C GLU A 77 -15.66 26.80 1.15
N ILE A 78 -16.00 25.58 1.52
CA ILE A 78 -17.04 24.79 0.86
C ILE A 78 -18.15 24.53 1.86
N LYS A 79 -19.36 25.00 1.57
CA LYS A 79 -20.54 24.75 2.40
C LYS A 79 -21.09 23.36 2.13
N ALA A 80 -21.39 22.61 3.19
CA ALA A 80 -21.96 21.27 3.07
C ALA A 80 -22.86 20.95 4.27
N LYS A 81 -23.97 20.26 4.03
CA LYS A 81 -24.87 19.78 5.08
C LYS A 81 -24.35 18.54 5.79
N LYS A 82 -23.48 17.76 5.13
CA LYS A 82 -22.84 16.54 5.63
C LYS A 82 -21.44 16.46 5.07
N VAL A 83 -20.50 15.98 5.86
CA VAL A 83 -19.11 15.76 5.46
C VAL A 83 -18.74 14.32 5.75
N GLY A 84 -18.24 13.62 4.75
CA GLY A 84 -17.65 12.28 4.89
C GLY A 84 -16.13 12.37 5.01
N LEU A 85 -15.56 11.73 6.02
CA LEU A 85 -14.13 11.69 6.26
C LEU A 85 -13.56 10.38 5.71
N CYS A 86 -13.01 10.41 4.48
CA CYS A 86 -12.49 9.26 3.76
C CYS A 86 -11.00 9.46 3.42
N VAL A 87 -10.18 9.66 4.43
CA VAL A 87 -8.77 10.10 4.29
C VAL A 87 -7.76 9.08 4.82
N ALA A 88 -8.18 7.82 4.96
CA ALA A 88 -7.34 6.69 5.37
C ALA A 88 -6.41 7.04 6.56
N GLY A 89 -5.11 6.95 6.40
CA GLY A 89 -4.13 7.21 7.44
C GLY A 89 -4.18 8.61 8.05
N SER A 90 -4.70 9.61 7.34
CA SER A 90 -4.83 10.99 7.87
C SER A 90 -6.10 11.23 8.69
N THR A 91 -6.87 10.18 9.01
CA THR A 91 -8.16 10.30 9.68
C THR A 91 -8.05 11.03 11.02
N ASN A 92 -7.10 10.67 11.87
CA ASN A 92 -6.95 11.33 13.18
C ASN A 92 -6.50 12.78 13.06
N ILE A 93 -5.67 13.14 12.08
CA ILE A 93 -5.26 14.52 11.84
C ILE A 93 -6.48 15.45 11.64
N LEU A 94 -7.48 14.98 10.90
CA LEU A 94 -8.70 15.76 10.69
C LEU A 94 -9.71 15.59 11.82
N ALA A 95 -9.83 14.44 12.44
CA ALA A 95 -10.71 14.19 13.58
C ALA A 95 -10.35 15.07 14.80
N GLU A 96 -9.06 15.24 15.06
CA GLU A 96 -8.56 16.12 16.14
C GLU A 96 -8.99 17.59 15.99
N LYS A 97 -9.18 18.05 14.75
CA LYS A 97 -9.72 19.41 14.48
C LYS A 97 -11.18 19.60 14.93
N LEU A 98 -11.86 18.50 15.25
CA LEU A 98 -13.21 18.45 15.81
C LEU A 98 -13.20 17.99 17.28
N ASN A 99 -12.03 17.95 17.92
CA ASN A 99 -11.83 17.38 19.28
C ASN A 99 -12.31 15.92 19.38
N MET A 100 -12.19 15.16 18.29
CA MET A 100 -12.50 13.73 18.25
C MET A 100 -11.21 12.93 18.21
N SER A 101 -11.14 11.87 19.01
CA SER A 101 -10.06 10.89 18.97
C SER A 101 -10.63 9.54 18.55
N LEU A 102 -10.03 8.94 17.55
CA LEU A 102 -10.40 7.61 17.07
C LEU A 102 -9.28 6.61 17.40
N PRO A 103 -9.59 5.36 17.71
CA PRO A 103 -8.60 4.34 18.03
C PRO A 103 -7.90 3.84 16.75
N ILE A 104 -7.23 4.75 16.02
CA ILE A 104 -6.53 4.52 14.77
C ILE A 104 -5.10 4.97 14.93
N GLU A 105 -4.16 4.06 14.68
CA GLU A 105 -2.74 4.35 14.55
C GLU A 105 -2.32 4.24 13.09
N THR A 106 -1.44 5.12 12.66
CA THR A 106 -0.96 5.17 11.27
C THR A 106 0.50 4.83 11.21
N HIS A 107 0.83 3.79 10.46
CA HIS A 107 2.21 3.36 10.24
C HIS A 107 2.57 3.46 8.77
N CYS A 108 3.80 3.87 8.47
CA CYS A 108 4.32 3.86 7.11
C CYS A 108 4.64 2.42 6.69
N LEU A 109 3.89 1.90 5.73
CA LEU A 109 4.21 0.67 5.03
C LEU A 109 5.36 0.94 4.07
N GLN A 110 6.34 0.05 4.08
CA GLN A 110 7.50 0.17 3.21
C GLN A 110 7.39 -0.80 2.03
N ALA A 111 7.65 -0.28 0.85
CA ALA A 111 7.72 -1.06 -0.38
C ALA A 111 8.82 -0.52 -1.29
N CYS A 112 9.33 -1.37 -2.15
CA CYS A 112 10.28 -1.01 -3.19
C CYS A 112 9.96 -1.72 -4.49
N VAL A 113 10.47 -1.20 -5.58
CA VAL A 113 10.34 -1.77 -6.91
C VAL A 113 11.71 -1.97 -7.54
N SER A 114 11.84 -3.01 -8.36
CA SER A 114 13.05 -3.24 -9.14
C SER A 114 12.98 -2.60 -10.52
N GLU A 115 14.10 -2.61 -11.22
CA GLU A 115 14.10 -2.48 -12.67
C GLU A 115 13.21 -3.55 -13.31
N PRO A 116 12.63 -3.29 -14.51
CA PRO A 116 11.78 -4.26 -15.20
C PRO A 116 12.59 -5.46 -15.71
N VAL A 117 12.02 -6.64 -15.56
CA VAL A 117 12.58 -7.91 -16.04
C VAL A 117 11.54 -8.67 -16.85
N LYS A 118 11.99 -9.72 -17.55
CA LYS A 118 11.06 -10.60 -18.26
C LYS A 118 10.05 -11.23 -17.31
N PRO A 119 8.85 -11.62 -17.77
CA PRO A 119 7.87 -12.30 -16.92
C PRO A 119 8.47 -13.52 -16.23
N LEU A 120 8.40 -13.54 -14.91
CA LEU A 120 8.92 -14.59 -14.03
C LEU A 120 7.89 -15.06 -13.01
N LEU A 121 6.95 -14.20 -12.61
CA LEU A 121 6.04 -14.46 -11.51
C LEU A 121 4.60 -14.09 -11.89
N ASP A 122 3.74 -15.09 -11.99
CA ASP A 122 2.34 -14.91 -12.41
C ASP A 122 1.38 -14.55 -11.28
N GLY A 123 1.87 -14.45 -10.04
CA GLY A 123 1.01 -14.19 -8.88
C GLY A 123 1.68 -13.34 -7.82
N VAL A 124 1.01 -13.24 -6.70
CA VAL A 124 1.57 -12.65 -5.48
C VAL A 124 2.05 -13.76 -4.57
N VAL A 125 3.30 -13.72 -4.15
CA VAL A 125 3.83 -14.60 -3.12
C VAL A 125 3.99 -13.80 -1.85
N THR A 126 3.38 -14.29 -0.76
CA THR A 126 3.56 -13.75 0.59
C THR A 126 4.33 -14.74 1.43
N PHE A 127 5.27 -14.24 2.20
CA PHE A 127 6.12 -15.04 3.06
C PHE A 127 6.18 -14.42 4.47
N GLY A 128 5.29 -14.89 5.34
CA GLY A 128 5.07 -14.29 6.66
C GLY A 128 6.30 -14.32 7.58
N ALA A 129 7.04 -15.42 7.57
CA ALA A 129 8.26 -15.55 8.40
C ALA A 129 9.39 -14.58 8.01
N GLY A 130 9.41 -14.14 6.75
CA GLY A 130 10.36 -13.15 6.25
C GLY A 130 9.82 -11.72 6.18
N HIS A 131 8.59 -11.48 6.68
CA HIS A 131 7.90 -10.18 6.53
C HIS A 131 7.99 -9.64 5.10
N PHE A 132 7.67 -10.49 4.12
CA PHE A 132 7.93 -10.21 2.72
C PHE A 132 6.77 -10.63 1.84
N TYR A 133 6.46 -9.81 0.86
CA TYR A 133 5.68 -10.19 -0.31
C TYR A 133 6.37 -9.74 -1.58
N ILE A 134 6.07 -10.43 -2.67
CA ILE A 134 6.53 -10.07 -4.01
C ILE A 134 5.42 -10.34 -5.03
N SER A 135 5.33 -9.44 -5.98
CA SER A 135 4.56 -9.62 -7.22
C SER A 135 5.32 -9.02 -8.39
N GLN A 136 4.94 -9.37 -9.60
CA GLN A 136 5.48 -8.72 -10.78
C GLN A 136 4.41 -7.84 -11.42
N SER A 137 4.77 -6.60 -11.77
CA SER A 137 3.88 -5.68 -12.47
C SER A 137 3.72 -6.08 -13.94
N ASP A 138 2.69 -5.54 -14.60
CA ASP A 138 2.49 -5.70 -16.04
C ASP A 138 3.58 -5.05 -16.90
N LYS A 139 4.39 -4.19 -16.32
CA LYS A 139 5.57 -3.56 -16.94
C LYS A 139 6.87 -4.32 -16.68
N GLY A 140 6.82 -5.35 -15.84
CA GLY A 140 7.94 -6.23 -15.55
C GLY A 140 8.68 -5.94 -14.23
N GLU A 141 8.38 -4.85 -13.52
CA GLU A 141 9.03 -4.57 -12.24
C GLU A 141 8.60 -5.57 -11.16
N MET A 142 9.53 -6.02 -10.33
CA MET A 142 9.21 -6.72 -9.08
C MET A 142 8.79 -5.70 -8.04
N VAL A 143 7.57 -5.84 -7.53
CA VAL A 143 7.03 -5.04 -6.44
C VAL A 143 7.17 -5.84 -5.15
N MET A 144 7.90 -5.29 -4.19
CA MET A 144 8.26 -5.97 -2.95
C MET A 144 7.92 -5.10 -1.75
N GLY A 145 7.47 -5.72 -0.69
CA GLY A 145 7.19 -5.07 0.58
C GLY A 145 6.82 -6.09 1.65
N GLY A 146 6.23 -5.66 2.74
CA GLY A 146 5.73 -6.57 3.78
C GLY A 146 6.06 -6.16 5.20
N ASP A 147 6.83 -5.09 5.37
CA ASP A 147 7.15 -4.55 6.68
C ASP A 147 6.74 -3.08 6.77
N LEU A 148 6.70 -2.56 7.96
CA LEU A 148 6.26 -1.21 8.28
C LEU A 148 7.19 -0.56 9.32
N ASP A 149 7.13 0.75 9.42
CA ASP A 149 7.80 1.47 10.50
C ASP A 149 7.13 1.13 11.84
N GLY A 150 7.90 0.74 12.83
CA GLY A 150 7.42 0.30 14.15
C GLY A 150 6.88 1.43 15.05
N TYR A 151 6.55 2.59 14.49
CA TYR A 151 6.05 3.76 15.21
C TYR A 151 4.97 4.48 14.40
N ASN A 152 4.08 5.18 15.09
CA ASN A 152 3.05 5.98 14.46
C ASN A 152 3.68 7.14 13.69
N SER A 153 3.39 7.24 12.39
CA SER A 153 4.00 8.24 11.52
C SER A 153 3.13 8.53 10.29
N TYR A 154 3.11 9.77 9.86
CA TYR A 154 2.51 10.25 8.62
C TYR A 154 3.57 10.56 7.56
N ALA A 155 4.79 10.10 7.73
CA ALA A 155 5.87 10.34 6.80
C ALA A 155 5.59 9.70 5.43
N GLN A 156 5.97 10.39 4.36
CA GLN A 156 5.88 9.91 2.97
C GLN A 156 7.29 9.72 2.42
N ARG A 157 8.07 8.89 3.08
CA ARG A 157 9.46 8.61 2.71
C ARG A 157 9.82 7.16 2.97
N GLY A 158 10.80 6.67 2.23
CA GLY A 158 11.41 5.37 2.51
C GLY A 158 12.18 5.36 3.83
N ASN A 159 12.19 4.21 4.48
CA ASN A 159 12.99 3.92 5.66
C ASN A 159 13.97 2.81 5.32
N LEU A 160 15.25 3.16 5.15
CA LEU A 160 16.27 2.21 4.71
C LEU A 160 16.41 0.96 5.61
N PRO A 161 16.43 1.06 6.94
CA PRO A 161 16.43 -0.12 7.81
C PRO A 161 15.28 -1.08 7.55
N THR A 162 14.05 -0.57 7.38
CA THR A 162 12.85 -1.38 7.09
C THR A 162 12.95 -2.02 5.70
N ILE A 163 13.39 -1.25 4.69
CA ILE A 163 13.63 -1.78 3.33
C ILE A 163 14.70 -2.88 3.35
N GLN A 164 15.79 -2.71 4.10
CA GLN A 164 16.81 -3.75 4.24
C GLN A 164 16.26 -5.03 4.87
N HIS A 165 15.38 -4.90 5.86
CA HIS A 165 14.72 -6.05 6.48
C HIS A 165 13.83 -6.80 5.47
N VAL A 166 12.99 -6.09 4.72
CA VAL A 166 12.16 -6.63 3.64
C VAL A 166 13.03 -7.36 2.59
N LEU A 167 14.10 -6.72 2.11
CA LEU A 167 14.99 -7.32 1.11
C LEU A 167 15.74 -8.54 1.66
N THR A 168 16.11 -8.55 2.93
CA THR A 168 16.74 -9.70 3.58
C THR A 168 15.81 -10.92 3.58
N GLY A 169 14.53 -10.72 3.91
CA GLY A 169 13.51 -11.76 3.81
C GLY A 169 13.30 -12.24 2.37
N GLY A 170 13.25 -11.29 1.44
CA GLY A 170 13.13 -11.58 0.01
C GLY A 170 14.31 -12.39 -0.56
N LEU A 171 15.53 -12.01 -0.24
CA LEU A 171 16.75 -12.71 -0.68
C LEU A 171 16.85 -14.12 -0.13
N ALA A 172 16.34 -14.35 1.09
CA ALA A 172 16.33 -15.69 1.67
C ALA A 172 15.37 -16.64 0.93
N LEU A 173 14.32 -16.13 0.30
CA LEU A 173 13.36 -16.91 -0.47
C LEU A 173 13.66 -16.92 -1.97
N PHE A 174 14.11 -15.78 -2.49
CA PHE A 174 14.36 -15.53 -3.91
C PHE A 174 15.78 -15.00 -4.15
N PRO A 175 16.81 -15.84 -4.20
CA PRO A 175 18.20 -15.40 -4.37
C PRO A 175 18.46 -14.58 -5.65
N PHE A 176 17.63 -14.74 -6.70
CA PHE A 176 17.77 -13.98 -7.93
C PHE A 176 17.60 -12.46 -7.74
N LEU A 177 16.92 -12.03 -6.67
CA LEU A 177 16.73 -10.61 -6.35
C LEU A 177 18.07 -9.87 -6.14
N SER A 178 19.13 -10.59 -5.74
CA SER A 178 20.47 -10.03 -5.59
C SER A 178 21.06 -9.43 -6.88
N ARG A 179 20.48 -9.76 -8.03
CA ARG A 179 20.94 -9.31 -9.35
C ARG A 179 20.15 -8.12 -9.89
N LEU A 180 19.09 -7.72 -9.19
CA LEU A 180 18.19 -6.66 -9.63
C LEU A 180 18.61 -5.31 -9.02
N LYS A 181 18.47 -4.25 -9.80
CA LYS A 181 18.56 -2.89 -9.28
C LYS A 181 17.21 -2.48 -8.68
N MET A 182 17.27 -1.89 -7.51
CA MET A 182 16.13 -1.23 -6.89
C MET A 182 16.04 0.21 -7.40
N LEU A 183 14.81 0.68 -7.66
CA LEU A 183 14.50 2.02 -8.14
C LEU A 183 14.01 2.92 -7.00
#